data_6ccb665521a91dbb85fda4511845601c
#
_entry.id   6ccb665521a91dbb85fda4511845601c
#
_cell.length_a   1.000
_cell.length_b   1.000
_cell.length_c   1.000
_cell.angle_alpha   90.00
_cell.angle_beta   90.00
_cell.angle_gamma   90.00
#
_symmetry.space_group_name_H-M   'P 1'
#
loop_
_entity.id
_entity.type
_entity.pdbx_description
1 polymer ?
#
loop_
_entity_poly.entity_id
_entity_poly.type
_entity_poly.pdbx_seq_one_letter_code
_entity_poly.pdbx_strand_id
1 'polypeptide(L)'
;HMDNLNKQATLILPFLLKQLDVEVYSGDTEAIINDLQGWNYVSDPHEKAAWVYQQWWQRIEQAIWNDELNIYGEIRKIPTRSVTARLLLRKSKLAYYDDINTPEKEGRSEIINRAFRKTLSDLEEDLGAYGEAWELGRARGTDINHILSVKGLGRTGLYTGGGRGIVNATKKTHGPSWRMLVEMGDRPTAKVIYPGGQSGNPGSTYYDNAVKDWVMGKYYDIHFLDSTDIENNSKLTLSRLRNYQ
;
A
#
# COMPACT_ATOMS: atom_id res chain seq x y z
N HIS A 1 -6.07 12.38 -1.41
CA HIS A 1 -6.03 11.00 -1.95
C HIS A 1 -4.61 10.42 -2.05
N MET A 2 -3.59 11.27 -2.12
CA MET A 2 -2.17 10.86 -2.21
C MET A 2 -1.43 10.98 -0.87
N ASP A 3 -2.16 11.11 0.22
CA ASP A 3 -1.54 11.11 1.55
C ASP A 3 -1.05 9.72 1.90
N ASN A 4 0.26 9.59 2.07
CA ASN A 4 0.98 8.36 2.37
C ASN A 4 1.31 8.22 3.86
N LEU A 5 0.83 9.11 4.73
CA LEU A 5 1.09 9.04 6.16
C LEU A 5 0.46 7.78 6.78
N ASN A 6 1.29 6.97 7.42
CA ASN A 6 0.87 5.80 8.17
C ASN A 6 0.61 6.16 9.65
N LYS A 7 -0.61 6.60 9.92
CA LYS A 7 -1.05 6.95 11.29
C LYS A 7 -0.88 5.81 12.30
N GLN A 8 -0.99 4.57 11.89
CA GLN A 8 -0.76 3.44 12.79
C GLN A 8 0.71 3.33 13.15
N ALA A 9 1.61 3.49 12.18
CA ALA A 9 3.05 3.44 12.44
C ALA A 9 3.48 4.51 13.44
N THR A 10 2.94 5.73 13.37
CA THR A 10 3.27 6.79 14.34
C THR A 10 2.98 6.40 15.78
N LEU A 11 2.02 5.54 16.01
CA LEU A 11 1.59 5.11 17.34
C LEU A 11 2.34 3.87 17.83
N ILE A 12 2.61 2.90 16.93
CA ILE A 12 3.07 1.59 17.35
C ILE A 12 4.56 1.35 17.10
N LEU A 13 5.16 1.93 16.04
CA LEU A 13 6.56 1.67 15.71
C LEU A 13 7.54 2.10 16.80
N PRO A 14 7.39 3.26 17.48
CA PRO A 14 8.25 3.63 18.58
C PRO A 14 8.22 2.62 19.75
N PHE A 15 7.06 1.99 19.97
CA PHE A 15 6.92 0.92 20.94
C PHE A 15 7.60 -0.37 20.49
N LEU A 16 7.40 -0.78 19.22
CA LEU A 16 8.02 -1.99 18.68
C LEU A 16 9.55 -1.92 18.72
N LEU A 17 10.13 -0.78 18.33
CA LEU A 17 11.57 -0.56 18.36
C LEU A 17 12.17 -0.68 19.77
N LYS A 18 11.42 -0.27 20.82
CA LYS A 18 11.83 -0.44 22.22
C LYS A 18 11.80 -1.88 22.70
N GLN A 19 11.15 -2.79 21.98
CA GLN A 19 11.11 -4.21 22.35
C GLN A 19 12.24 -5.01 21.67
N LEU A 20 12.96 -4.42 20.72
CA LEU A 20 14.04 -5.09 20.02
C LEU A 20 15.28 -5.22 20.93
N ASP A 21 15.91 -6.38 20.85
CA ASP A 21 17.18 -6.68 21.53
C ASP A 21 18.34 -6.15 20.67
N VAL A 22 18.47 -4.81 20.59
CA VAL A 22 19.38 -4.11 19.67
C VAL A 22 20.85 -4.47 19.80
N GLU A 23 21.29 -4.92 20.97
CA GLU A 23 22.68 -5.32 21.24
C GLU A 23 23.14 -6.54 20.41
N VAL A 24 22.20 -7.29 19.86
CA VAL A 24 22.46 -8.53 19.08
C VAL A 24 22.64 -8.24 17.58
N TYR A 25 22.29 -7.05 17.13
CA TYR A 25 22.22 -6.72 15.71
C TYR A 25 23.46 -5.95 15.22
N SER A 26 23.92 -6.27 14.00
CA SER A 26 25.05 -5.61 13.34
C SER A 26 24.84 -5.58 11.83
N GLY A 27 25.64 -4.81 11.12
CA GLY A 27 25.62 -4.74 9.65
C GLY A 27 24.29 -4.22 9.10
N ASP A 28 23.73 -4.91 8.11
CA ASP A 28 22.49 -4.50 7.43
C ASP A 28 21.30 -4.37 8.40
N THR A 29 21.25 -5.21 9.43
CA THR A 29 20.18 -5.14 10.43
C THR A 29 20.22 -3.84 11.24
N GLU A 30 21.41 -3.38 11.60
CA GLU A 30 21.58 -2.09 12.27
C GLU A 30 21.16 -0.92 11.35
N ALA A 31 21.54 -0.98 10.07
CA ALA A 31 21.13 0.02 9.07
C ALA A 31 19.58 0.04 8.92
N ILE A 32 18.92 -1.12 8.91
CA ILE A 32 17.46 -1.23 8.84
C ILE A 32 16.81 -0.61 10.08
N ILE A 33 17.34 -0.87 11.27
CA ILE A 33 16.82 -0.29 12.52
C ILE A 33 16.98 1.22 12.50
N ASN A 34 18.12 1.74 12.04
CA ASN A 34 18.35 3.18 11.91
C ASN A 34 17.37 3.82 10.91
N ASP A 35 17.12 3.18 9.76
CA ASP A 35 16.12 3.65 8.79
C ASP A 35 14.71 3.65 9.40
N LEU A 36 14.33 2.63 10.17
CA LEU A 36 13.04 2.57 10.88
C LEU A 36 12.91 3.67 11.93
N GLN A 37 14.00 3.98 12.66
CA GLN A 37 14.02 5.05 13.66
C GLN A 37 13.94 6.44 13.05
N GLY A 38 14.60 6.64 11.91
CA GLY A 38 14.61 7.90 11.16
C GLY A 38 13.38 8.12 10.26
N TRP A 39 12.54 7.09 10.08
CA TRP A 39 11.41 7.18 9.17
C TRP A 39 10.34 8.16 9.66
N ASN A 40 9.93 9.07 8.77
CA ASN A 40 8.89 10.07 9.02
C ASN A 40 7.45 9.51 8.97
N TYR A 41 7.29 8.21 8.89
CA TYR A 41 6.03 7.45 8.75
C TYR A 41 5.28 7.69 7.43
N VAL A 42 5.87 8.35 6.46
CA VAL A 42 5.29 8.53 5.14
C VAL A 42 5.66 7.34 4.26
N SER A 43 4.69 6.63 3.74
CA SER A 43 4.89 5.43 2.92
C SER A 43 5.05 5.79 1.44
N ASP A 44 6.05 6.62 1.13
CA ASP A 44 6.41 6.97 -0.24
C ASP A 44 7.09 5.78 -0.95
N PRO A 45 7.06 5.73 -2.29
CA PRO A 45 7.51 4.55 -3.02
C PRO A 45 9.01 4.24 -2.83
N HIS A 46 9.84 5.23 -2.52
CA HIS A 46 11.29 5.05 -2.28
C HIS A 46 11.63 4.67 -0.82
N GLU A 47 10.65 4.63 0.07
CA GLU A 47 10.88 4.38 1.49
C GLU A 47 11.03 2.88 1.79
N LYS A 48 12.26 2.47 2.13
CA LYS A 48 12.59 1.10 2.55
C LYS A 48 11.97 0.78 3.91
N ALA A 49 12.08 1.69 4.87
CA ALA A 49 11.51 1.54 6.22
C ALA A 49 10.00 1.30 6.18
N ALA A 50 9.27 1.91 5.25
CA ALA A 50 7.85 1.69 5.07
C ALA A 50 7.53 0.25 4.68
N TRP A 51 8.34 -0.37 3.82
CA TRP A 51 8.17 -1.77 3.40
C TRP A 51 8.51 -2.73 4.53
N VAL A 52 9.66 -2.55 5.18
CA VAL A 52 10.07 -3.36 6.34
C VAL A 52 9.00 -3.31 7.43
N TYR A 53 8.51 -2.11 7.79
CA TYR A 53 7.45 -1.97 8.79
C TYR A 53 6.17 -2.71 8.38
N GLN A 54 5.74 -2.62 7.12
CA GLN A 54 4.52 -3.29 6.65
C GLN A 54 4.65 -4.81 6.74
N GLN A 55 5.81 -5.38 6.40
CA GLN A 55 6.08 -6.82 6.50
C GLN A 55 6.19 -7.26 7.96
N TRP A 56 6.93 -6.52 8.79
CA TRP A 56 7.04 -6.80 10.22
C TRP A 56 5.70 -6.78 10.92
N TRP A 57 4.89 -5.76 10.66
CA TRP A 57 3.54 -5.69 11.21
C TRP A 57 2.68 -6.89 10.81
N GLN A 58 2.74 -7.30 9.55
CA GLN A 58 2.03 -8.49 9.08
C GLN A 58 2.49 -9.77 9.80
N ARG A 59 3.78 -9.93 10.02
CA ARG A 59 4.33 -11.06 10.77
C ARG A 59 3.90 -11.06 12.25
N ILE A 60 3.83 -9.89 12.86
CA ILE A 60 3.29 -9.74 14.22
C ILE A 60 1.82 -10.16 14.27
N GLU A 61 0.99 -9.70 13.31
CA GLU A 61 -0.41 -10.11 13.24
C GLU A 61 -0.53 -11.64 13.07
N GLN A 62 0.28 -12.24 12.22
CA GLN A 62 0.31 -13.70 12.03
C GLN A 62 0.74 -14.45 13.30
N ALA A 63 1.79 -13.97 13.95
CA ALA A 63 2.32 -14.61 15.14
C ALA A 63 1.40 -14.54 16.37
N ILE A 64 0.49 -13.54 16.39
CA ILE A 64 -0.49 -13.39 17.49
C ILE A 64 -1.77 -14.20 17.23
N TRP A 65 -2.17 -14.38 15.95
CA TRP A 65 -3.52 -14.84 15.69
C TRP A 65 -3.62 -16.15 14.91
N ASN A 66 -2.56 -16.58 14.21
CA ASN A 66 -2.71 -17.70 13.27
C ASN A 66 -2.78 -19.06 13.96
N ASP A 67 -2.08 -19.25 15.04
CA ASP A 67 -2.04 -20.54 15.74
C ASP A 67 -3.40 -20.91 16.35
N GLU A 68 -4.05 -20.00 17.06
CA GLU A 68 -5.37 -20.27 17.63
C GLU A 68 -6.51 -20.20 16.61
N LEU A 69 -6.40 -19.34 15.59
CA LEU A 69 -7.48 -19.15 14.62
C LEU A 69 -7.45 -20.16 13.47
N ASN A 70 -6.34 -20.90 13.31
CA ASN A 70 -6.15 -21.87 12.23
C ASN A 70 -6.44 -23.33 12.66
N ILE A 71 -6.81 -23.60 13.92
CA ILE A 71 -7.00 -24.94 14.49
C ILE A 71 -8.06 -25.76 13.74
N TYR A 72 -8.99 -25.11 13.06
CA TYR A 72 -10.14 -25.80 12.42
C TYR A 72 -10.10 -25.73 10.87
N GLY A 73 -8.97 -25.33 10.27
CA GLY A 73 -8.85 -25.25 8.80
C GLY A 73 -9.69 -24.16 8.13
N GLU A 74 -10.47 -23.42 8.89
CA GLU A 74 -11.21 -22.25 8.43
C GLU A 74 -10.51 -20.99 8.91
N ILE A 75 -10.19 -20.10 7.97
CA ILE A 75 -9.63 -18.77 8.30
C ILE A 75 -10.72 -17.97 8.98
N ARG A 76 -10.74 -18.01 10.31
CA ARG A 76 -11.57 -17.09 11.08
C ARG A 76 -11.08 -15.66 10.85
N LYS A 77 -12.02 -14.73 10.88
CA LYS A 77 -11.74 -13.32 10.72
C LYS A 77 -10.81 -12.83 11.85
N ILE A 78 -9.54 -12.57 11.54
CA ILE A 78 -8.59 -12.04 12.49
C ILE A 78 -9.04 -10.63 12.97
N PRO A 79 -8.70 -10.24 14.20
CA PRO A 79 -8.93 -8.89 14.71
C PRO A 79 -8.34 -7.82 13.79
N THR A 80 -8.96 -6.65 13.79
CA THR A 80 -8.45 -5.54 12.98
C THR A 80 -7.09 -5.06 13.47
N ARG A 81 -6.29 -4.50 12.59
CA ARG A 81 -4.98 -3.89 12.91
C ARG A 81 -5.04 -2.93 14.11
N SER A 82 -6.10 -2.14 14.22
CA SER A 82 -6.28 -1.20 15.33
C SER A 82 -6.50 -1.91 16.66
N VAL A 83 -7.19 -3.06 16.66
CA VAL A 83 -7.39 -3.88 17.85
C VAL A 83 -6.05 -4.51 18.25
N THR A 84 -5.33 -5.12 17.32
CA THR A 84 -4.01 -5.72 17.56
C THR A 84 -3.03 -4.69 18.13
N ALA A 85 -2.94 -3.50 17.52
CA ALA A 85 -2.08 -2.42 18.00
C ALA A 85 -2.44 -1.98 19.44
N ARG A 86 -3.73 -1.83 19.74
CA ARG A 86 -4.21 -1.46 21.07
C ARG A 86 -3.89 -2.53 22.11
N LEU A 87 -4.01 -3.80 21.76
CA LEU A 87 -3.66 -4.91 22.64
C LEU A 87 -2.16 -4.94 22.92
N LEU A 88 -1.32 -4.82 21.90
CA LEU A 88 0.13 -4.74 22.05
C LEU A 88 0.56 -3.59 22.95
N LEU A 89 -0.04 -2.41 22.81
CA LEU A 89 0.31 -1.24 23.62
C LEU A 89 -0.15 -1.36 25.08
N ARG A 90 -1.32 -1.97 25.34
CA ARG A 90 -1.98 -1.92 26.64
C ARG A 90 -1.83 -3.18 27.48
N LYS A 91 -1.62 -4.32 26.84
CA LYS A 91 -1.57 -5.63 27.51
C LYS A 91 -0.20 -6.26 27.36
N SER A 92 0.55 -6.33 28.44
CA SER A 92 1.87 -6.99 28.48
C SER A 92 1.77 -8.51 28.51
N LYS A 93 0.66 -9.04 29.00
CA LYS A 93 0.41 -10.48 29.12
C LYS A 93 -0.93 -10.81 28.50
N LEU A 94 -0.92 -11.60 27.42
CA LEU A 94 -2.09 -12.20 26.78
C LEU A 94 -1.74 -13.63 26.41
N ALA A 95 -2.71 -14.56 26.50
CA ALA A 95 -2.53 -15.93 26.06
C ALA A 95 -2.11 -16.01 24.58
N TYR A 96 -2.66 -15.15 23.73
CA TYR A 96 -2.34 -15.04 22.30
C TYR A 96 -0.89 -14.62 21.96
N TYR A 97 -0.04 -14.35 22.93
CA TYR A 97 1.41 -14.16 22.68
C TYR A 97 2.19 -15.47 22.76
N ASP A 98 1.55 -16.54 23.21
CA ASP A 98 2.10 -17.87 23.36
C ASP A 98 1.75 -18.68 22.11
N ASP A 99 2.72 -19.18 21.39
CA ASP A 99 2.51 -20.01 20.21
C ASP A 99 2.19 -21.43 20.67
N ILE A 100 0.95 -21.84 20.56
CA ILE A 100 0.48 -23.14 21.05
C ILE A 100 1.18 -24.34 20.38
N ASN A 101 1.96 -24.13 19.33
CA ASN A 101 2.71 -25.17 18.62
C ASN A 101 4.14 -25.32 19.13
N THR A 102 4.60 -24.47 20.07
CA THR A 102 5.93 -24.55 20.68
C THR A 102 5.85 -25.01 22.14
N PRO A 103 6.86 -25.73 22.66
CA PRO A 103 6.88 -26.14 24.06
C PRO A 103 7.25 -24.99 25.01
N GLU A 104 7.89 -23.94 24.51
CA GLU A 104 8.28 -22.75 25.24
C GLU A 104 7.09 -21.79 25.35
N LYS A 105 7.00 -21.11 26.47
CA LYS A 105 5.98 -20.09 26.70
C LYS A 105 6.50 -18.72 26.30
N GLU A 106 6.00 -18.18 25.21
CA GLU A 106 6.43 -16.88 24.70
C GLU A 106 5.67 -15.73 25.35
N GLY A 107 6.33 -14.60 25.34
CA GLY A 107 5.78 -13.32 25.74
C GLY A 107 5.74 -12.30 24.61
N ARG A 108 5.18 -11.13 24.90
CA ARG A 108 5.02 -10.05 23.92
C ARG A 108 6.31 -9.65 23.22
N SER A 109 7.42 -9.47 23.97
CA SER A 109 8.71 -9.06 23.39
C SER A 109 9.30 -10.15 22.51
N GLU A 110 9.18 -11.42 22.91
CA GLU A 110 9.68 -12.56 22.13
C GLU A 110 8.98 -12.69 20.81
N ILE A 111 7.64 -12.57 20.77
CA ILE A 111 6.87 -12.55 19.53
C ILE A 111 7.30 -11.40 18.61
N ILE A 112 7.49 -10.19 19.14
CA ILE A 112 7.90 -9.03 18.38
C ILE A 112 9.29 -9.24 17.76
N ASN A 113 10.25 -9.73 18.55
CA ASN A 113 11.61 -10.02 18.10
C ASN A 113 11.65 -11.18 17.10
N ARG A 114 10.90 -12.27 17.35
CA ARG A 114 10.78 -13.41 16.41
C ARG A 114 10.20 -12.95 15.07
N ALA A 115 9.14 -12.15 15.11
CA ALA A 115 8.53 -11.59 13.90
C ALA A 115 9.49 -10.66 13.14
N PHE A 116 10.31 -9.86 13.84
CA PHE A 116 11.31 -9.01 13.21
C PHE A 116 12.38 -9.82 12.49
N ARG A 117 13.02 -10.77 13.19
CA ARG A 117 14.03 -11.66 12.59
C ARG A 117 13.49 -12.41 11.37
N LYS A 118 12.28 -12.97 11.49
CA LYS A 118 11.63 -13.66 10.34
C LYS A 118 11.37 -12.73 9.19
N THR A 119 10.96 -11.49 9.46
CA THR A 119 10.76 -10.47 8.41
C THR A 119 12.05 -10.19 7.66
N LEU A 120 13.15 -9.98 8.36
CA LEU A 120 14.43 -9.69 7.72
C LEU A 120 14.92 -10.87 6.88
N SER A 121 14.85 -12.09 7.43
CA SER A 121 15.23 -13.31 6.70
C SER A 121 14.42 -13.50 5.42
N ASP A 122 13.10 -13.29 5.47
CA ASP A 122 12.23 -13.44 4.30
C ASP A 122 12.52 -12.36 3.24
N LEU A 123 12.75 -11.12 3.69
CA LEU A 123 13.05 -10.03 2.77
C LEU A 123 14.43 -10.18 2.13
N GLU A 124 15.41 -10.69 2.85
CA GLU A 124 16.73 -10.99 2.30
C GLU A 124 16.68 -12.15 1.28
N GLU A 125 15.90 -13.19 1.57
CA GLU A 125 15.66 -14.31 0.62
C GLU A 125 14.97 -13.84 -0.66
N ASP A 126 13.94 -12.98 -0.53
CA ASP A 126 13.13 -12.51 -1.65
C ASP A 126 13.81 -11.42 -2.48
N LEU A 127 14.54 -10.51 -1.84
CA LEU A 127 15.04 -9.25 -2.43
C LEU A 127 16.56 -9.12 -2.46
N GLY A 128 17.28 -10.04 -1.79
CA GLY A 128 18.73 -9.95 -1.61
C GLY A 128 19.14 -8.96 -0.52
N ALA A 129 20.43 -8.55 -0.51
CA ALA A 129 20.99 -7.62 0.48
C ALA A 129 20.22 -6.31 0.57
N TYR A 130 20.24 -5.69 1.75
CA TYR A 130 19.53 -4.44 2.02
C TYR A 130 19.95 -3.31 1.08
N GLY A 131 19.04 -2.81 0.27
CA GLY A 131 19.32 -1.80 -0.75
C GLY A 131 18.05 -1.29 -1.45
N GLU A 132 18.19 -0.80 -2.67
CA GLU A 132 17.09 -0.23 -3.46
C GLU A 132 15.95 -1.24 -3.73
N ALA A 133 16.24 -2.54 -3.80
CA ALA A 133 15.24 -3.58 -4.00
C ALA A 133 14.19 -3.58 -2.86
N TRP A 134 14.55 -3.09 -1.67
CA TRP A 134 13.68 -3.00 -0.50
C TRP A 134 12.81 -1.74 -0.48
N GLU A 135 12.94 -0.84 -1.45
CA GLU A 135 12.02 0.30 -1.59
C GLU A 135 10.58 -0.20 -1.74
N LEU A 136 9.66 0.42 -1.02
CA LEU A 136 8.23 0.05 -1.02
C LEU A 136 7.65 -0.13 -2.42
N GLY A 137 7.97 0.80 -3.33
CA GLY A 137 7.46 0.79 -4.69
C GLY A 137 8.06 -0.31 -5.56
N ARG A 138 9.31 -0.74 -5.31
CA ARG A 138 9.98 -1.84 -6.01
C ARG A 138 9.56 -3.20 -5.45
N ALA A 139 9.70 -3.37 -4.16
CA ALA A 139 9.43 -4.64 -3.46
C ALA A 139 7.96 -5.07 -3.61
N ARG A 140 7.03 -4.13 -3.47
CA ARG A 140 5.60 -4.41 -3.64
C ARG A 140 5.16 -4.34 -5.09
N GLY A 141 5.51 -3.24 -5.76
CA GLY A 141 4.91 -2.85 -7.02
C GLY A 141 3.39 -2.65 -6.94
N THR A 142 2.78 -2.15 -8.01
CA THR A 142 1.32 -2.16 -8.14
C THR A 142 0.96 -2.65 -9.53
N ASP A 143 0.02 -3.57 -9.60
CA ASP A 143 -0.42 -4.20 -10.83
C ASP A 143 -1.82 -3.73 -11.19
N ILE A 144 -1.98 -3.24 -12.40
CA ILE A 144 -3.27 -2.98 -13.04
C ILE A 144 -3.51 -4.13 -14.01
N ASN A 145 -4.29 -5.11 -13.56
CA ASN A 145 -4.56 -6.28 -14.35
C ASN A 145 -5.62 -6.00 -15.43
N HIS A 146 -5.43 -6.58 -16.62
CA HIS A 146 -6.50 -6.60 -17.61
C HIS A 146 -7.67 -7.42 -17.09
N ILE A 147 -8.91 -6.98 -17.32
CA ILE A 147 -10.12 -7.59 -16.77
C ILE A 147 -10.26 -9.09 -17.10
N LEU A 148 -9.81 -9.49 -18.28
CA LEU A 148 -9.79 -10.89 -18.71
C LEU A 148 -8.43 -11.57 -18.47
N SER A 149 -7.55 -10.97 -17.66
CA SER A 149 -6.21 -11.47 -17.35
C SER A 149 -5.34 -11.79 -18.58
N VAL A 150 -5.58 -11.10 -19.69
CA VAL A 150 -4.79 -11.28 -20.92
C VAL A 150 -3.39 -10.75 -20.71
N LYS A 151 -2.38 -11.61 -20.87
CA LYS A 151 -0.97 -11.28 -20.68
C LYS A 151 -0.54 -10.17 -21.65
N GLY A 152 0.17 -9.17 -21.12
CA GLY A 152 0.68 -8.03 -21.87
C GLY A 152 -0.30 -6.86 -21.99
N LEU A 153 -1.58 -7.05 -21.68
CA LEU A 153 -2.57 -5.96 -21.70
C LEU A 153 -2.72 -5.24 -20.35
N GLY A 154 -2.20 -5.78 -19.26
CA GLY A 154 -2.08 -5.10 -17.98
C GLY A 154 -0.81 -4.25 -17.88
N ARG A 155 -0.68 -3.55 -16.75
CA ARG A 155 0.54 -2.83 -16.35
C ARG A 155 0.95 -3.30 -14.96
N THR A 156 2.15 -3.84 -14.84
CA THR A 156 2.64 -4.48 -13.61
C THR A 156 3.86 -3.78 -13.05
N GLY A 157 4.11 -3.95 -11.76
CA GLY A 157 5.30 -3.41 -11.10
C GLY A 157 5.34 -1.88 -11.05
N LEU A 158 4.20 -1.19 -11.08
CA LEU A 158 4.14 0.27 -11.01
C LEU A 158 4.69 0.76 -9.68
N TYR A 159 5.59 1.74 -9.75
CA TYR A 159 6.30 2.29 -8.60
C TYR A 159 5.42 3.27 -7.83
N THR A 160 4.69 2.77 -6.82
CA THR A 160 3.69 3.53 -6.06
C THR A 160 3.91 3.47 -4.56
N GLY A 161 3.57 4.54 -3.87
CA GLY A 161 3.49 4.59 -2.41
C GLY A 161 2.15 4.09 -1.84
N GLY A 162 1.91 4.41 -0.58
CA GLY A 162 0.67 4.08 0.13
C GLY A 162 0.62 2.66 0.68
N GLY A 163 -0.56 2.21 1.08
CA GLY A 163 -0.72 0.87 1.64
C GLY A 163 -2.03 0.64 2.38
N ARG A 164 -2.11 -0.51 3.04
CA ARG A 164 -3.29 -0.88 3.83
C ARG A 164 -3.41 0.00 5.07
N GLY A 165 -4.55 0.66 5.24
CA GLY A 165 -4.82 1.54 6.37
C GLY A 165 -4.20 2.94 6.22
N ILE A 166 -3.78 3.30 5.05
CA ILE A 166 -3.28 4.62 4.65
C ILE A 166 -4.32 5.27 3.74
N VAL A 167 -4.42 6.60 3.72
CA VAL A 167 -5.39 7.32 2.87
C VAL A 167 -5.16 6.97 1.40
N ASN A 168 -3.90 7.00 0.94
CA ASN A 168 -3.54 6.39 -0.32
C ASN A 168 -3.54 4.86 -0.18
N ALA A 169 -4.70 4.24 -0.37
CA ALA A 169 -4.91 2.81 -0.16
C ALA A 169 -4.32 1.91 -1.25
N THR A 170 -3.33 2.38 -2.00
CA THR A 170 -2.69 1.65 -3.08
C THR A 170 -1.91 0.44 -2.55
N LYS A 171 -2.18 -0.73 -3.13
CA LYS A 171 -1.58 -2.04 -2.80
C LYS A 171 -1.12 -2.71 -4.10
N LYS A 172 -0.65 -3.97 -4.02
CA LYS A 172 -0.18 -4.69 -5.20
C LYS A 172 -1.24 -4.79 -6.30
N THR A 173 -2.44 -5.26 -5.99
CA THR A 173 -3.51 -5.50 -6.98
C THR A 173 -4.76 -4.66 -6.76
N HIS A 174 -4.74 -3.75 -5.78
CA HIS A 174 -5.86 -2.87 -5.43
C HIS A 174 -5.35 -1.46 -5.18
N GLY A 175 -6.12 -0.49 -5.63
CA GLY A 175 -5.85 0.91 -5.38
C GLY A 175 -7.08 1.76 -5.69
N PRO A 176 -7.00 3.07 -5.50
CA PRO A 176 -8.08 3.97 -5.88
C PRO A 176 -8.20 3.99 -7.41
N SER A 177 -9.27 3.36 -7.92
CA SER A 177 -9.57 3.28 -9.35
C SER A 177 -10.09 4.60 -9.92
N TRP A 178 -10.68 5.42 -9.05
CA TRP A 178 -11.16 6.76 -9.39
C TRP A 178 -10.78 7.72 -8.29
N ARG A 179 -10.03 8.74 -8.65
CA ARG A 179 -9.71 9.85 -7.75
C ARG A 179 -10.35 11.10 -8.33
N MET A 180 -11.18 11.77 -7.54
CA MET A 180 -11.85 13.00 -7.94
C MET A 180 -11.73 14.03 -6.82
N LEU A 181 -11.40 15.26 -7.19
CA LEU A 181 -11.39 16.43 -6.35
C LEU A 181 -12.42 17.39 -6.92
N VAL A 182 -13.35 17.85 -6.09
CA VAL A 182 -14.38 18.82 -6.49
C VAL A 182 -14.29 20.03 -5.57
N GLU A 183 -14.12 21.20 -6.15
CA GLU A 183 -14.23 22.47 -5.46
C GLU A 183 -15.64 23.01 -5.69
N MET A 184 -16.39 23.14 -4.58
CA MET A 184 -17.76 23.61 -4.61
C MET A 184 -17.79 25.12 -4.58
N GLY A 185 -18.55 25.71 -5.48
CA GLY A 185 -18.75 27.16 -5.62
C GLY A 185 -19.92 27.42 -6.53
N ASP A 186 -20.16 28.69 -6.89
CA ASP A 186 -21.21 29.09 -7.84
C ASP A 186 -21.03 28.38 -9.18
N ARG A 187 -19.80 28.17 -9.59
CA ARG A 187 -19.41 27.31 -10.70
C ARG A 187 -18.41 26.27 -10.19
N PRO A 188 -18.84 25.00 -10.01
CA PRO A 188 -17.95 23.97 -9.49
C PRO A 188 -16.82 23.66 -10.47
N THR A 189 -15.64 23.38 -9.92
CA THR A 189 -14.50 22.84 -10.69
C THR A 189 -14.17 21.44 -10.19
N ALA A 190 -13.69 20.57 -11.06
CA ALA A 190 -13.29 19.23 -10.67
C ALA A 190 -12.04 18.74 -11.41
N LYS A 191 -11.31 17.86 -10.72
CA LYS A 191 -10.15 17.16 -11.27
C LYS A 191 -10.28 15.68 -11.04
N VAL A 192 -9.88 14.88 -12.01
CA VAL A 192 -9.98 13.42 -11.96
C VAL A 192 -8.73 12.74 -12.46
N ILE A 193 -8.53 11.51 -12.01
CA ILE A 193 -7.57 10.57 -12.60
C ILE A 193 -8.02 9.13 -12.31
N TYR A 194 -7.68 8.22 -13.23
CA TYR A 194 -7.95 6.79 -13.11
C TYR A 194 -6.79 5.97 -13.71
N PRO A 195 -6.58 4.71 -13.26
CA PRO A 195 -5.48 3.86 -13.69
C PRO A 195 -5.83 3.12 -14.99
N GLY A 196 -5.84 3.83 -16.09
CA GLY A 196 -6.20 3.24 -17.39
C GLY A 196 -5.94 4.18 -18.54
N GLY A 197 -6.82 4.12 -19.53
CA GLY A 197 -6.79 4.98 -20.72
C GLY A 197 -8.18 5.15 -21.31
N GLN A 198 -8.25 5.97 -22.37
CA GLN A 198 -9.49 6.34 -23.01
C GLN A 198 -9.87 5.41 -24.19
N SER A 199 -9.01 4.45 -24.55
CA SER A 199 -9.24 3.51 -25.64
C SER A 199 -9.22 2.06 -25.15
N GLY A 200 -10.15 1.25 -25.63
CA GLY A 200 -10.13 -0.20 -25.47
C GLY A 200 -9.19 -0.91 -26.46
N ASN A 201 -8.61 -0.20 -27.41
CA ASN A 201 -7.70 -0.78 -28.39
C ASN A 201 -6.25 -0.75 -27.87
N PRO A 202 -5.61 -1.91 -27.64
CA PRO A 202 -4.23 -1.98 -27.14
C PRO A 202 -3.19 -1.32 -28.06
N GLY A 203 -3.48 -1.18 -29.33
CA GLY A 203 -2.61 -0.48 -30.29
C GLY A 203 -2.75 1.04 -30.29
N SER A 204 -3.68 1.58 -29.50
CA SER A 204 -3.89 3.03 -29.39
C SER A 204 -2.96 3.65 -28.37
N THR A 205 -2.46 4.86 -28.66
CA THR A 205 -1.72 5.68 -27.68
C THR A 205 -2.57 6.12 -26.47
N TYR A 206 -3.89 5.94 -26.57
CA TYR A 206 -4.85 6.22 -25.48
C TYR A 206 -5.24 4.99 -24.67
N TYR A 207 -4.60 3.84 -24.88
CA TYR A 207 -4.93 2.61 -24.14
C TYR A 207 -4.60 2.71 -22.65
N ASP A 208 -3.48 3.33 -22.31
CA ASP A 208 -2.97 3.46 -20.96
C ASP A 208 -2.45 4.87 -20.62
N ASN A 209 -2.88 5.86 -21.39
CA ASN A 209 -2.35 7.22 -21.34
C ASN A 209 -2.48 7.90 -19.97
N ALA A 210 -3.42 7.48 -19.11
CA ALA A 210 -3.60 8.03 -17.77
C ALA A 210 -2.81 7.29 -16.68
N VAL A 211 -2.23 6.10 -16.97
CA VAL A 211 -1.56 5.28 -15.96
C VAL A 211 -0.36 5.99 -15.33
N LYS A 212 0.50 6.60 -16.14
CA LYS A 212 1.68 7.33 -15.67
C LYS A 212 1.29 8.48 -14.73
N ASP A 213 0.30 9.26 -15.12
CA ASP A 213 -0.17 10.40 -14.32
C ASP A 213 -0.90 9.93 -13.05
N TRP A 214 -1.62 8.80 -13.12
CA TRP A 214 -2.21 8.18 -11.94
C TRP A 214 -1.14 7.75 -10.91
N VAL A 215 -0.05 7.13 -11.36
CA VAL A 215 1.09 6.76 -10.51
C VAL A 215 1.70 7.99 -9.83
N MET A 216 1.87 9.07 -10.58
CA MET A 216 2.45 10.32 -10.09
C MET A 216 1.47 11.19 -9.28
N GLY A 217 0.20 10.78 -9.16
CA GLY A 217 -0.84 11.57 -8.47
C GLY A 217 -1.22 12.86 -9.19
N LYS A 218 -1.01 12.95 -10.50
CA LYS A 218 -1.49 14.06 -11.32
C LYS A 218 -2.95 13.85 -11.67
N TYR A 219 -3.63 14.94 -11.97
CA TYR A 219 -5.07 14.97 -12.26
C TYR A 219 -5.34 15.73 -13.55
N TYR A 220 -6.43 15.38 -14.22
CA TYR A 220 -6.98 16.09 -15.36
C TYR A 220 -8.19 16.92 -14.96
N ASP A 221 -8.34 18.10 -15.54
CA ASP A 221 -9.51 18.94 -15.31
C ASP A 221 -10.76 18.33 -15.99
N ILE A 222 -11.87 18.32 -15.24
CA ILE A 222 -13.20 18.07 -15.82
C ILE A 222 -13.83 19.42 -16.16
N HIS A 223 -14.24 19.55 -17.38
CA HIS A 223 -14.94 20.74 -17.84
C HIS A 223 -16.45 20.57 -17.67
N PHE A 224 -17.04 21.40 -16.80
CA PHE A 224 -18.49 21.56 -16.70
C PHE A 224 -18.90 22.63 -17.72
N LEU A 225 -19.20 22.20 -18.92
CA LEU A 225 -19.44 23.09 -20.05
C LEU A 225 -20.91 23.52 -20.09
N ASP A 226 -21.16 24.81 -20.18
CA ASP A 226 -22.44 25.37 -20.61
C ASP A 226 -22.47 25.57 -22.14
N SER A 227 -23.56 26.08 -22.68
CA SER A 227 -23.73 26.32 -24.14
C SER A 227 -22.68 27.28 -24.69
N THR A 228 -22.31 28.31 -23.95
CA THR A 228 -21.32 29.32 -24.33
C THR A 228 -19.91 28.74 -24.36
N ASP A 229 -19.56 27.86 -23.37
CA ASP A 229 -18.30 27.17 -23.34
C ASP A 229 -18.13 26.24 -24.56
N ILE A 230 -19.22 25.56 -24.95
CA ILE A 230 -19.21 24.66 -26.13
C ILE A 230 -18.94 25.44 -27.42
N GLU A 231 -19.59 26.59 -27.59
CA GLU A 231 -19.39 27.44 -28.73
C GLU A 231 -17.97 27.99 -28.84
N ASN A 232 -17.35 28.34 -27.73
CA ASN A 232 -16.02 28.95 -27.68
C ASN A 232 -14.86 27.93 -27.59
N ASN A 233 -15.14 26.64 -27.34
CA ASN A 233 -14.10 25.63 -27.13
C ASN A 233 -13.78 24.84 -28.38
N SER A 234 -12.82 25.31 -29.16
CA SER A 234 -12.36 24.68 -30.41
C SER A 234 -11.76 23.26 -30.25
N LYS A 235 -11.53 22.82 -28.99
CA LYS A 235 -11.00 21.46 -28.69
C LYS A 235 -12.09 20.40 -28.57
N LEU A 236 -13.37 20.79 -28.45
CA LEU A 236 -14.50 19.88 -28.38
C LEU A 236 -15.14 19.72 -29.76
N THR A 237 -14.84 18.62 -30.43
CA THR A 237 -15.53 18.24 -31.68
C THR A 237 -16.57 17.18 -31.34
N LEU A 238 -17.84 17.56 -31.33
CA LEU A 238 -18.96 16.63 -31.29
C LEU A 238 -19.28 16.20 -32.73
N SER A 239 -18.87 14.99 -33.09
CA SER A 239 -19.23 14.38 -34.37
C SER A 239 -20.59 13.68 -34.25
N ARG A 240 -21.62 14.21 -34.88
CA ARG A 240 -22.89 13.50 -35.04
C ARG A 240 -22.73 12.49 -36.16
N LEU A 241 -22.75 11.20 -35.83
CA LEU A 241 -22.88 10.16 -36.85
C LEU A 241 -24.24 10.38 -37.58
N ARG A 242 -24.22 10.77 -38.82
CA ARG A 242 -25.40 10.73 -39.66
C ARG A 242 -25.68 9.27 -40.00
N ASN A 243 -26.89 8.82 -39.66
CA ASN A 243 -27.35 7.52 -40.11
C ASN A 243 -27.32 7.56 -41.67
N TYR A 244 -26.49 6.71 -42.27
CA TYR A 244 -26.62 6.37 -43.65
C TYR A 244 -27.90 5.54 -43.79
N GLN A 245 -28.89 6.08 -44.49
CA GLN A 245 -30.02 5.33 -45.03
C GLN A 245 -29.56 4.51 -46.21
#